data_c6a72e0b4513c1c1065ff557922be60b
#
_entry.id   c6a72e0b4513c1c1065ff557922be60b
#
_cell.length_a   1.000
_cell.length_b   1.000
_cell.length_c   1.000
_cell.angle_alpha   90.00
_cell.angle_beta   90.00
_cell.angle_gamma   90.00
#
_symmetry.space_group_name_H-M   'P 1'
#
loop_
_entity.id
_entity.type
_entity.pdbx_description
1 polymer ?
#
loop_
_entity_poly.entity_id
_entity_poly.type
_entity_poly.pdbx_seq_one_letter_code
_entity_poly.pdbx_strand_id
1 'polypeptide(L)'
;MSSGALQQTGVEQDQRIPTMYHIPVCPFSQRLEILLSLKGLEDRVDFHVVDITKPRPNWLLEKTRGTTALPALDLGDGCILKESLVILRYLEDLFPEPAVAQYDPYRRAVENMMTAMEGAFVAQGYRYVMNQDVNRRDEFRRGMLDLYSRLNDFLLNHNPDGTYLFEDFGWAETVFTPMFMRFWFLEYYEDFDLPETHEYARVRRWREACLAHPAAQQVTKERIVKLYYDYARGAGNGALLPGRAYSSFVFEPDWKSRPWPPKDKYGHDATDVELGLVR
;
A
#
# COMPACT_ATOMS: atom_id res chain seq x y z
N MET A 1 -15.04 -20.53 -52.20
CA MET A 1 -15.36 -20.60 -50.77
C MET A 1 -14.11 -21.13 -50.09
N SER A 2 -13.27 -20.25 -49.62
CA SER A 2 -12.00 -20.63 -48.94
C SER A 2 -12.12 -20.18 -47.48
N SER A 3 -12.25 -21.17 -46.60
CA SER A 3 -12.30 -20.98 -45.16
C SER A 3 -10.84 -20.75 -44.68
N GLY A 4 -10.52 -19.49 -44.38
CA GLY A 4 -9.27 -19.13 -43.75
C GLY A 4 -9.34 -19.43 -42.23
N ALA A 5 -8.77 -20.55 -41.83
CA ALA A 5 -8.52 -20.84 -40.41
C ALA A 5 -7.47 -19.83 -39.92
N LEU A 6 -7.85 -19.00 -38.94
CA LEU A 6 -6.92 -18.23 -38.13
C LEU A 6 -6.08 -19.25 -37.32
N GLN A 7 -4.84 -19.43 -37.73
CA GLN A 7 -3.85 -20.12 -36.91
C GLN A 7 -3.60 -19.29 -35.68
N GLN A 8 -4.03 -19.79 -34.51
CA GLN A 8 -3.52 -19.35 -33.23
C GLN A 8 -2.02 -19.72 -33.19
N THR A 9 -1.16 -18.74 -33.43
CA THR A 9 0.26 -18.87 -33.11
C THR A 9 0.36 -18.90 -31.60
N GLY A 10 0.46 -20.09 -31.03
CA GLY A 10 0.90 -20.29 -29.68
C GLY A 10 2.33 -19.77 -29.57
N VAL A 11 2.48 -18.54 -29.12
CA VAL A 11 3.77 -18.06 -28.63
C VAL A 11 4.01 -18.85 -27.34
N GLU A 12 4.96 -19.82 -27.38
CA GLU A 12 5.61 -20.28 -26.17
C GLU A 12 6.19 -19.03 -25.49
N GLN A 13 5.46 -18.49 -24.53
CA GLN A 13 6.00 -17.45 -23.66
C GLN A 13 7.15 -18.09 -22.91
N ASP A 14 8.36 -17.64 -23.23
CA ASP A 14 9.57 -17.91 -22.43
C ASP A 14 9.16 -17.66 -20.97
N GLN A 15 9.16 -18.72 -20.14
CA GLN A 15 8.61 -18.71 -18.77
C GLN A 15 9.53 -17.94 -17.83
N ARG A 16 9.97 -16.76 -18.24
CA ARG A 16 10.76 -15.89 -17.39
C ARG A 16 9.84 -15.30 -16.33
N ILE A 17 10.18 -15.55 -15.06
CA ILE A 17 9.46 -14.99 -13.91
C ILE A 17 9.69 -13.47 -13.92
N PRO A 18 8.63 -12.65 -13.98
CA PRO A 18 8.75 -11.19 -13.88
C PRO A 18 9.40 -10.76 -12.57
N THR A 19 10.18 -9.67 -12.61
CA THR A 19 10.82 -9.12 -11.41
C THR A 19 10.13 -7.85 -10.97
N MET A 20 9.67 -7.81 -9.72
CA MET A 20 9.09 -6.66 -9.06
C MET A 20 10.16 -5.90 -8.27
N TYR A 21 10.58 -4.73 -8.74
CA TYR A 21 11.40 -3.84 -7.93
C TYR A 21 10.52 -3.11 -6.94
N HIS A 22 10.78 -3.30 -5.65
CA HIS A 22 9.90 -2.78 -4.61
C HIS A 22 10.64 -2.35 -3.34
N ILE A 23 9.92 -1.67 -2.46
CA ILE A 23 10.35 -1.36 -1.11
C ILE A 23 9.46 -2.18 -0.17
N PRO A 24 10.03 -3.04 0.69
CA PRO A 24 9.25 -3.71 1.73
C PRO A 24 8.47 -2.68 2.55
N VAL A 25 7.28 -3.03 3.01
CA VAL A 25 6.32 -2.13 3.69
C VAL A 25 5.80 -0.96 2.84
N CYS A 26 6.12 -0.88 1.55
CA CYS A 26 5.46 0.08 0.65
C CYS A 26 4.00 -0.34 0.42
N PRO A 27 3.00 0.53 0.70
CA PRO A 27 1.60 0.15 0.53
C PRO A 27 1.26 -0.15 -0.94
N PHE A 28 1.91 0.52 -1.86
CA PHE A 28 1.73 0.32 -3.30
C PHE A 28 2.31 -1.01 -3.79
N SER A 29 3.35 -1.53 -3.14
CA SER A 29 3.85 -2.89 -3.40
C SER A 29 2.97 -3.94 -2.74
N GLN A 30 2.52 -3.68 -1.52
CA GLN A 30 1.73 -4.64 -0.75
C GLN A 30 0.41 -5.02 -1.43
N ARG A 31 -0.24 -4.11 -2.20
CA ARG A 31 -1.45 -4.49 -2.94
C ARG A 31 -1.21 -5.58 -3.99
N LEU A 32 0.02 -5.62 -4.55
CA LEU A 32 0.42 -6.65 -5.48
C LEU A 32 0.70 -7.99 -4.77
N GLU A 33 1.32 -7.94 -3.60
CA GLU A 33 1.51 -9.10 -2.73
C GLU A 33 0.16 -9.70 -2.32
N ILE A 34 -0.82 -8.85 -1.95
CA ILE A 34 -2.18 -9.29 -1.61
C ILE A 34 -2.86 -9.95 -2.81
N LEU A 35 -2.80 -9.34 -4.01
CA LEU A 35 -3.38 -9.93 -5.21
C LEU A 35 -2.80 -11.31 -5.51
N LEU A 36 -1.46 -11.43 -5.47
CA LEU A 36 -0.79 -12.71 -5.72
C LEU A 36 -1.18 -13.76 -4.67
N SER A 37 -1.29 -13.35 -3.41
CA SER A 37 -1.74 -14.25 -2.33
C SER A 37 -3.17 -14.72 -2.50
N LEU A 38 -4.10 -13.83 -2.92
CA LEU A 38 -5.48 -14.21 -3.23
C LEU A 38 -5.59 -15.23 -4.36
N LYS A 39 -4.62 -15.19 -5.28
CA LYS A 39 -4.54 -16.10 -6.44
C LYS A 39 -3.69 -17.35 -6.20
N GLY A 40 -2.96 -17.44 -5.07
CA GLY A 40 -1.99 -18.52 -4.82
C GLY A 40 -0.82 -18.51 -5.80
N LEU A 41 -0.32 -17.31 -6.16
CA LEU A 41 0.67 -17.05 -7.20
C LEU A 41 1.89 -16.30 -6.68
N GLU A 42 2.21 -16.42 -5.38
CA GLU A 42 3.31 -15.69 -4.73
C GLU A 42 4.67 -16.02 -5.35
N ASP A 43 4.84 -17.21 -5.91
CA ASP A 43 6.05 -17.68 -6.59
C ASP A 43 6.16 -17.27 -8.06
N ARG A 44 5.13 -16.59 -8.60
CA ARG A 44 5.09 -16.20 -10.02
C ARG A 44 5.69 -14.82 -10.30
N VAL A 45 6.14 -14.13 -9.27
CA VAL A 45 6.83 -12.84 -9.35
C VAL A 45 8.01 -12.84 -8.40
N ASP A 46 9.21 -12.50 -8.90
CA ASP A 46 10.41 -12.34 -8.07
C ASP A 46 10.45 -10.92 -7.48
N PHE A 47 10.50 -10.82 -6.15
CA PHE A 47 10.51 -9.53 -5.45
C PHE A 47 11.93 -9.07 -5.14
N HIS A 48 12.42 -8.10 -5.89
CA HIS A 48 13.73 -7.48 -5.68
C HIS A 48 13.61 -6.23 -4.81
N VAL A 49 14.20 -6.30 -3.60
CA VAL A 49 14.18 -5.19 -2.63
C VAL A 49 15.10 -4.07 -3.06
N VAL A 50 14.57 -2.85 -3.10
CA VAL A 50 15.32 -1.62 -3.34
C VAL A 50 15.47 -0.83 -2.04
N ASP A 51 16.71 -0.50 -1.66
CA ASP A 51 17.00 0.30 -0.47
C ASP A 51 16.55 1.76 -0.67
N ILE A 52 15.51 2.16 0.06
CA ILE A 52 14.94 3.52 -0.02
C ILE A 52 15.87 4.58 0.57
N THR A 53 16.80 4.19 1.45
CA THR A 53 17.71 5.13 2.15
C THR A 53 18.90 5.54 1.28
N LYS A 54 19.05 4.92 0.11
CA LYS A 54 20.11 5.19 -0.85
C LYS A 54 19.58 5.80 -2.14
N PRO A 55 20.38 6.58 -2.87
CA PRO A 55 20.05 6.97 -4.23
C PRO A 55 19.73 5.73 -5.08
N ARG A 56 18.75 5.84 -5.98
CA ARG A 56 18.47 4.75 -6.91
C ARG A 56 19.69 4.43 -7.75
N PRO A 57 20.09 3.14 -7.86
CA PRO A 57 21.24 2.77 -8.68
C PRO A 57 20.98 3.06 -10.17
N ASN A 58 22.03 3.44 -10.90
CA ASN A 58 21.91 3.83 -12.31
C ASN A 58 21.25 2.75 -13.16
N TRP A 59 21.61 1.48 -12.93
CA TRP A 59 21.01 0.36 -13.67
C TRP A 59 19.47 0.30 -13.52
N LEU A 60 18.96 0.66 -12.32
CA LEU A 60 17.51 0.69 -12.07
C LEU A 60 16.85 1.88 -12.77
N LEU A 61 17.50 3.06 -12.73
CA LEU A 61 17.02 4.25 -13.45
C LEU A 61 16.99 4.04 -14.95
N GLU A 62 18.03 3.42 -15.52
CA GLU A 62 18.07 3.05 -16.95
C GLU A 62 16.94 2.08 -17.28
N LYS A 63 16.80 0.99 -16.51
CA LYS A 63 15.78 -0.03 -16.70
C LYS A 63 14.36 0.53 -16.56
N THR A 64 14.13 1.39 -15.58
CA THR A 64 12.81 2.02 -15.32
C THR A 64 12.59 3.31 -16.11
N ARG A 65 13.51 3.67 -17.02
CA ARG A 65 13.44 4.89 -17.83
C ARG A 65 13.31 6.17 -16.98
N GLY A 66 14.17 6.26 -15.97
CA GLY A 66 14.30 7.43 -15.10
C GLY A 66 13.28 7.55 -13.97
N THR A 67 12.35 6.61 -13.80
CA THR A 67 11.43 6.67 -12.66
C THR A 67 12.10 6.27 -11.34
N THR A 68 11.84 7.05 -10.30
CA THR A 68 12.23 6.71 -8.92
C THR A 68 11.06 6.10 -8.13
N ALA A 69 9.84 6.18 -8.68
CA ALA A 69 8.64 5.60 -8.07
C ALA A 69 8.66 4.06 -8.14
N LEU A 70 8.27 3.42 -7.05
CA LEU A 70 8.17 1.97 -6.94
C LEU A 70 6.77 1.62 -6.38
N PRO A 71 6.23 0.44 -6.72
CA PRO A 71 6.85 -0.66 -7.44
C PRO A 71 6.97 -0.44 -8.94
N ALA A 72 7.90 -1.18 -9.57
CA ALA A 72 8.03 -1.32 -11.02
C ALA A 72 8.18 -2.80 -11.38
N LEU A 73 7.42 -3.29 -12.37
CA LEU A 73 7.43 -4.68 -12.81
C LEU A 73 8.21 -4.79 -14.12
N ASP A 74 9.28 -5.56 -14.10
CA ASP A 74 10.10 -5.93 -15.26
C ASP A 74 9.61 -7.26 -15.83
N LEU A 75 9.08 -7.22 -17.04
CA LEU A 75 8.61 -8.41 -17.76
C LEU A 75 9.72 -9.09 -18.58
N GLY A 76 10.93 -8.49 -18.60
CA GLY A 76 12.01 -8.87 -19.52
C GLY A 76 11.96 -8.09 -20.83
N ASP A 77 13.02 -8.25 -21.66
CA ASP A 77 13.15 -7.67 -23.01
C ASP A 77 12.86 -6.16 -23.10
N GLY A 78 13.15 -5.42 -22.03
CA GLY A 78 12.93 -3.98 -21.93
C GLY A 78 11.48 -3.56 -21.67
N CYS A 79 10.58 -4.49 -21.39
CA CYS A 79 9.19 -4.23 -21.03
C CYS A 79 9.07 -3.94 -19.52
N ILE A 80 8.81 -2.69 -19.17
CA ILE A 80 8.65 -2.23 -17.78
C ILE A 80 7.26 -1.62 -17.58
N LEU A 81 6.54 -2.12 -16.58
CA LEU A 81 5.30 -1.53 -16.09
C LEU A 81 5.55 -0.73 -14.83
N LYS A 82 4.88 0.40 -14.72
CA LYS A 82 4.93 1.33 -13.57
C LYS A 82 3.50 1.65 -13.14
N GLU A 83 3.34 2.34 -12.00
CA GLU A 83 2.05 2.61 -11.39
C GLU A 83 1.37 1.33 -10.85
N SER A 84 1.32 1.23 -9.54
CA SER A 84 0.89 -0.01 -8.88
C SER A 84 -0.52 -0.48 -9.27
N LEU A 85 -1.45 0.44 -9.56
CA LEU A 85 -2.79 0.07 -10.04
C LEU A 85 -2.77 -0.47 -11.48
N VAL A 86 -1.85 0.03 -12.32
CA VAL A 86 -1.63 -0.51 -13.68
C VAL A 86 -1.02 -1.91 -13.59
N ILE A 87 -0.01 -2.09 -12.74
CA ILE A 87 0.61 -3.40 -12.51
C ILE A 87 -0.43 -4.39 -11.94
N LEU A 88 -1.24 -3.93 -10.97
CA LEU A 88 -2.30 -4.74 -10.38
C LEU A 88 -3.28 -5.25 -11.45
N ARG A 89 -3.73 -4.35 -12.35
CA ARG A 89 -4.61 -4.71 -13.46
C ARG A 89 -3.94 -5.67 -14.44
N TYR A 90 -2.69 -5.42 -14.78
CA TYR A 90 -1.93 -6.32 -15.66
C TYR A 90 -1.82 -7.73 -15.09
N LEU A 91 -1.53 -7.88 -13.79
CA LEU A 91 -1.45 -9.19 -13.14
C LEU A 91 -2.82 -9.88 -13.05
N GLU A 92 -3.90 -9.12 -12.83
CA GLU A 92 -5.27 -9.66 -12.87
C GLU A 92 -5.63 -10.21 -14.25
N ASP A 93 -5.30 -9.47 -15.31
CA ASP A 93 -5.60 -9.85 -16.69
C ASP A 93 -4.68 -11.00 -17.18
N LEU A 94 -3.41 -11.04 -16.71
CA LEU A 94 -2.46 -12.10 -17.03
C LEU A 94 -2.84 -13.43 -16.37
N PHE A 95 -3.36 -13.38 -15.17
CA PHE A 95 -3.81 -14.51 -14.37
C PHE A 95 -5.28 -14.35 -14.00
N PRO A 96 -6.22 -14.61 -14.94
CA PRO A 96 -7.62 -14.28 -14.70
C PRO A 96 -8.28 -15.13 -13.61
N GLU A 97 -7.75 -16.30 -13.29
CA GLU A 97 -8.31 -17.22 -12.30
C GLU A 97 -7.36 -17.48 -11.12
N PRO A 98 -7.90 -17.51 -9.88
CA PRO A 98 -9.24 -17.04 -9.50
C PRO A 98 -9.37 -15.53 -9.69
N ALA A 99 -10.52 -15.04 -10.14
CA ALA A 99 -10.76 -13.63 -10.34
C ALA A 99 -10.87 -12.89 -9.00
N VAL A 100 -10.18 -11.75 -8.90
CA VAL A 100 -10.27 -10.83 -7.76
C VAL A 100 -11.15 -9.62 -8.11
N ALA A 101 -11.06 -9.13 -9.35
CA ALA A 101 -11.96 -8.13 -9.86
C ALA A 101 -13.29 -8.77 -10.33
N GLN A 102 -14.40 -8.03 -10.20
CA GLN A 102 -15.72 -8.51 -10.61
C GLN A 102 -15.81 -8.76 -12.11
N TYR A 103 -16.47 -9.84 -12.53
CA TYR A 103 -16.76 -10.13 -13.94
C TYR A 103 -17.86 -9.24 -14.51
N ASP A 104 -18.91 -8.96 -13.72
CA ASP A 104 -19.99 -8.10 -14.12
C ASP A 104 -19.51 -6.68 -14.39
N PRO A 105 -19.78 -6.09 -15.58
CA PRO A 105 -19.25 -4.77 -15.92
C PRO A 105 -19.73 -3.64 -15.02
N TYR A 106 -20.95 -3.72 -14.48
CA TYR A 106 -21.46 -2.70 -13.57
C TYR A 106 -20.75 -2.80 -12.21
N ARG A 107 -20.64 -4.00 -11.63
CA ARG A 107 -19.93 -4.22 -10.36
C ARG A 107 -18.45 -3.83 -10.48
N ARG A 108 -17.81 -4.15 -11.61
CA ARG A 108 -16.45 -3.71 -11.91
C ARG A 108 -16.33 -2.18 -11.99
N ALA A 109 -17.33 -1.50 -12.56
CA ALA A 109 -17.36 -0.03 -12.56
C ALA A 109 -17.48 0.52 -11.13
N VAL A 110 -18.28 -0.10 -10.26
CA VAL A 110 -18.39 0.28 -8.84
C VAL A 110 -17.06 0.09 -8.11
N GLU A 111 -16.34 -1.01 -8.31
CA GLU A 111 -14.96 -1.20 -7.77
C GLU A 111 -14.01 -0.09 -8.24
N ASN A 112 -14.08 0.28 -9.52
CA ASN A 112 -13.23 1.35 -10.07
C ASN A 112 -13.60 2.73 -9.49
N MET A 113 -14.89 3.02 -9.24
CA MET A 113 -15.33 4.23 -8.56
C MET A 113 -14.74 4.31 -7.15
N MET A 114 -14.78 3.21 -6.39
CA MET A 114 -14.17 3.15 -5.06
C MET A 114 -12.66 3.32 -5.11
N THR A 115 -11.99 2.64 -6.05
CA THR A 115 -10.54 2.77 -6.27
C THR A 115 -10.15 4.21 -6.59
N ALA A 116 -10.97 4.96 -7.34
CA ALA A 116 -10.70 6.37 -7.66
C ALA A 116 -10.68 7.29 -6.41
N MET A 117 -11.28 6.88 -5.29
CA MET A 117 -11.24 7.62 -4.02
C MET A 117 -9.91 7.44 -3.26
N GLU A 118 -9.12 6.41 -3.59
CA GLU A 118 -7.93 6.01 -2.84
C GLU A 118 -6.86 7.10 -2.83
N GLY A 119 -6.60 7.77 -3.95
CA GLY A 119 -5.53 8.78 -4.04
C GLY A 119 -5.67 9.93 -3.04
N ALA A 120 -6.89 10.45 -2.86
CA ALA A 120 -7.18 11.50 -1.87
C ALA A 120 -7.03 10.97 -0.44
N PHE A 121 -7.47 9.73 -0.20
CA PHE A 121 -7.37 9.05 1.09
C PHE A 121 -5.92 8.86 1.53
N VAL A 122 -5.07 8.35 0.64
CA VAL A 122 -3.64 8.18 0.88
C VAL A 122 -2.96 9.53 1.13
N ALA A 123 -3.20 10.50 0.26
CA ALA A 123 -2.56 11.81 0.37
C ALA A 123 -2.90 12.51 1.70
N GLN A 124 -4.15 12.41 2.18
CA GLN A 124 -4.55 12.98 3.45
C GLN A 124 -3.88 12.28 4.63
N GLY A 125 -3.81 10.94 4.64
CA GLY A 125 -3.17 10.19 5.71
C GLY A 125 -1.67 10.51 5.84
N TYR A 126 -0.96 10.60 4.72
CA TYR A 126 0.46 10.99 4.75
C TYR A 126 0.66 12.45 5.15
N ARG A 127 -0.18 13.39 4.68
CA ARG A 127 -0.11 14.79 5.16
C ARG A 127 -0.35 14.88 6.66
N TYR A 128 -1.26 14.07 7.20
CA TYR A 128 -1.56 14.07 8.62
C TYR A 128 -0.37 13.55 9.43
N VAL A 129 0.16 12.38 9.10
CA VAL A 129 1.31 11.85 9.86
C VAL A 129 2.56 12.74 9.73
N MET A 130 2.77 13.39 8.58
CA MET A 130 3.92 14.26 8.33
C MET A 130 3.75 15.69 8.88
N ASN A 131 2.56 16.06 9.34
CA ASN A 131 2.33 17.37 9.94
C ASN A 131 3.22 17.60 11.17
N GLN A 132 3.91 18.76 11.22
CA GLN A 132 4.77 19.17 12.34
C GLN A 132 4.19 20.35 13.12
N ASP A 133 3.00 20.86 12.75
CA ASP A 133 2.31 21.93 13.46
C ASP A 133 1.15 21.35 14.29
N VAL A 134 1.34 21.29 15.60
CA VAL A 134 0.33 20.79 16.55
C VAL A 134 -1.00 21.52 16.44
N ASN A 135 -1.00 22.81 16.08
CA ASN A 135 -2.22 23.60 15.96
C ASN A 135 -3.08 23.19 14.75
N ARG A 136 -2.49 22.49 13.77
CA ARG A 136 -3.19 21.97 12.59
C ARG A 136 -3.65 20.53 12.76
N ARG A 137 -3.34 19.89 13.87
CA ARG A 137 -3.67 18.47 14.13
C ARG A 137 -5.16 18.18 13.92
N ASP A 138 -6.03 19.03 14.46
CA ASP A 138 -7.49 18.87 14.35
C ASP A 138 -8.02 19.10 12.92
N GLU A 139 -7.37 19.98 12.14
CA GLU A 139 -7.67 20.15 10.71
C GLU A 139 -7.45 18.84 9.94
N PHE A 140 -6.28 18.23 10.11
CA PHE A 140 -5.94 16.97 9.45
C PHE A 140 -6.81 15.81 9.93
N ARG A 141 -7.13 15.77 11.24
CA ARG A 141 -8.05 14.78 11.82
C ARG A 141 -9.43 14.86 11.15
N ARG A 142 -10.01 16.05 11.06
CA ARG A 142 -11.30 16.25 10.36
C ARG A 142 -11.24 15.83 8.91
N GLY A 143 -10.17 16.19 8.18
CA GLY A 143 -10.01 15.77 6.79
C GLY A 143 -9.96 14.25 6.61
N MET A 144 -9.36 13.50 7.54
CA MET A 144 -9.41 12.05 7.53
C MET A 144 -10.80 11.51 7.82
N LEU A 145 -11.50 12.05 8.80
CA LEU A 145 -12.86 11.67 9.15
C LEU A 145 -13.83 11.89 7.99
N ASP A 146 -13.72 13.02 7.28
CA ASP A 146 -14.52 13.33 6.10
C ASP A 146 -14.32 12.27 4.98
N LEU A 147 -13.08 11.82 4.77
CA LEU A 147 -12.81 10.78 3.78
C LEU A 147 -13.35 9.43 4.20
N TYR A 148 -13.25 9.05 5.47
CA TYR A 148 -13.88 7.84 5.99
C TYR A 148 -15.41 7.90 5.91
N SER A 149 -16.03 9.05 6.17
CA SER A 149 -17.48 9.25 6.00
C SER A 149 -17.90 9.01 4.55
N ARG A 150 -17.17 9.55 3.58
CA ARG A 150 -17.44 9.31 2.15
C ARG A 150 -17.31 7.83 1.76
N LEU A 151 -16.30 7.12 2.29
CA LEU A 151 -16.19 5.66 2.10
C LEU A 151 -17.35 4.92 2.75
N ASN A 152 -17.79 5.36 3.94
CA ASN A 152 -18.95 4.79 4.62
C ASN A 152 -20.22 4.93 3.78
N ASP A 153 -20.50 6.12 3.27
CA ASP A 153 -21.64 6.41 2.41
C ASP A 153 -21.61 5.58 1.12
N PHE A 154 -20.41 5.45 0.51
CA PHE A 154 -20.24 4.62 -0.68
C PHE A 154 -20.59 3.15 -0.38
N LEU A 155 -20.09 2.60 0.73
CA LEU A 155 -20.39 1.23 1.14
C LEU A 155 -21.86 1.03 1.48
N LEU A 156 -22.49 1.99 2.17
CA LEU A 156 -23.93 1.94 2.47
C LEU A 156 -24.78 1.95 1.21
N ASN A 157 -24.39 2.70 0.19
CA ASN A 157 -25.13 2.78 -1.08
C ASN A 157 -25.04 1.50 -1.92
N HIS A 158 -23.95 0.74 -1.80
CA HIS A 158 -23.72 -0.43 -2.65
C HIS A 158 -23.90 -1.77 -1.93
N ASN A 159 -23.56 -1.86 -0.64
CA ASN A 159 -23.72 -3.06 0.18
C ASN A 159 -23.80 -2.70 1.67
N PRO A 160 -24.96 -2.24 2.17
CA PRO A 160 -25.11 -1.74 3.55
C PRO A 160 -24.83 -2.80 4.61
N ASP A 161 -25.22 -4.05 4.37
CA ASP A 161 -25.15 -5.14 5.34
C ASP A 161 -23.92 -6.03 5.17
N GLY A 162 -23.19 -5.89 4.07
CA GLY A 162 -22.04 -6.72 3.72
C GLY A 162 -20.82 -6.48 4.60
N THR A 163 -19.92 -7.45 4.58
CA THR A 163 -18.59 -7.33 5.18
C THR A 163 -17.66 -6.54 4.27
N TYR A 164 -17.61 -6.92 3.01
CA TYR A 164 -16.81 -6.29 1.95
C TYR A 164 -17.69 -5.44 1.02
N LEU A 165 -17.08 -4.82 0.00
CA LEU A 165 -17.85 -4.07 -1.00
C LEU A 165 -18.88 -4.97 -1.69
N PHE A 166 -18.48 -6.21 -2.00
CA PHE A 166 -19.36 -7.27 -2.47
C PHE A 166 -19.32 -8.48 -1.53
N GLU A 167 -19.44 -9.68 -2.04
CA GLU A 167 -19.55 -10.92 -1.24
C GLU A 167 -18.23 -11.28 -0.58
N ASP A 168 -17.11 -11.14 -1.34
CA ASP A 168 -15.79 -11.59 -0.95
C ASP A 168 -14.80 -10.42 -0.89
N PHE A 169 -13.63 -10.67 -0.28
CA PHE A 169 -12.48 -9.76 -0.34
C PHE A 169 -12.02 -9.66 -1.79
N GLY A 170 -12.24 -8.53 -2.42
CA GLY A 170 -12.04 -8.32 -3.84
C GLY A 170 -11.07 -7.20 -4.19
N TRP A 171 -11.33 -6.58 -5.32
CA TRP A 171 -10.46 -5.54 -5.89
C TRP A 171 -10.35 -4.29 -5.00
N ALA A 172 -11.48 -3.79 -4.50
CA ALA A 172 -11.51 -2.60 -3.65
C ALA A 172 -10.72 -2.83 -2.35
N GLU A 173 -10.90 -4.00 -1.73
CA GLU A 173 -10.19 -4.41 -0.53
C GLU A 173 -8.69 -4.55 -0.78
N THR A 174 -8.30 -5.16 -1.90
CA THR A 174 -6.88 -5.28 -2.32
C THR A 174 -6.21 -3.92 -2.43
N VAL A 175 -6.93 -2.91 -2.92
CA VAL A 175 -6.41 -1.54 -3.09
C VAL A 175 -6.31 -0.80 -1.76
N PHE A 176 -7.34 -0.88 -0.89
CA PHE A 176 -7.44 -0.08 0.32
C PHE A 176 -6.73 -0.69 1.54
N THR A 177 -6.68 -2.02 1.66
CA THR A 177 -6.12 -2.69 2.85
C THR A 177 -4.69 -2.25 3.18
N PRO A 178 -3.76 -2.13 2.22
CA PRO A 178 -2.43 -1.60 2.52
C PRO A 178 -2.44 -0.19 3.11
N MET A 179 -3.40 0.64 2.75
CA MET A 179 -3.53 1.99 3.28
C MET A 179 -4.03 1.97 4.73
N PHE A 180 -5.00 1.13 5.05
CA PHE A 180 -5.45 0.93 6.43
C PHE A 180 -4.29 0.46 7.33
N MET A 181 -3.46 -0.44 6.85
CA MET A 181 -2.28 -0.89 7.58
C MET A 181 -1.24 0.22 7.78
N ARG A 182 -1.05 1.09 6.78
CA ARG A 182 -0.15 2.25 6.96
C ARG A 182 -0.70 3.22 7.98
N PHE A 183 -1.99 3.42 8.05
CA PHE A 183 -2.61 4.35 9.00
C PHE A 183 -2.55 3.89 10.47
N TRP A 184 -1.96 2.73 10.77
CA TRP A 184 -1.49 2.42 12.11
C TRP A 184 -0.50 3.45 12.67
N PHE A 185 0.22 4.19 11.81
CA PHE A 185 1.04 5.32 12.26
C PHE A 185 0.17 6.49 12.75
N LEU A 186 -1.02 6.73 12.18
CA LEU A 186 -1.94 7.74 12.69
C LEU A 186 -2.52 7.34 14.05
N GLU A 187 -2.85 6.07 14.22
CA GLU A 187 -3.29 5.55 15.52
C GLU A 187 -2.22 5.76 16.59
N TYR A 188 -0.95 5.55 16.24
CA TYR A 188 0.15 5.64 17.20
C TYR A 188 0.61 7.08 17.47
N TYR A 189 0.88 7.86 16.41
CA TYR A 189 1.47 9.19 16.56
C TYR A 189 0.45 10.32 16.69
N GLU A 190 -0.80 10.09 16.31
CA GLU A 190 -1.85 11.09 16.28
C GLU A 190 -3.07 10.74 17.16
N ASP A 191 -3.02 9.61 17.85
CA ASP A 191 -4.19 9.08 18.59
C ASP A 191 -5.46 9.10 17.72
N PHE A 192 -5.27 8.83 16.42
CA PHE A 192 -6.38 8.81 15.47
C PHE A 192 -7.13 7.49 15.57
N ASP A 193 -8.41 7.58 15.85
CA ASP A 193 -9.32 6.45 15.76
C ASP A 193 -10.63 6.89 15.11
N LEU A 194 -11.32 5.94 14.46
CA LEU A 194 -12.65 6.19 13.92
C LEU A 194 -13.66 6.19 15.08
N PRO A 195 -14.52 7.22 15.16
CA PRO A 195 -15.55 7.29 16.20
C PRO A 195 -16.47 6.05 16.17
N GLU A 196 -16.88 5.61 17.36
CA GLU A 196 -17.84 4.50 17.49
C GLU A 196 -19.30 4.95 17.27
N THR A 197 -19.50 5.85 16.33
CA THR A 197 -20.81 6.36 15.96
C THR A 197 -21.38 5.60 14.75
N HIS A 198 -22.68 5.70 14.57
CA HIS A 198 -23.38 5.10 13.42
C HIS A 198 -22.83 5.60 12.07
N GLU A 199 -22.36 6.82 12.02
CA GLU A 199 -21.80 7.48 10.83
C GLU A 199 -20.58 6.75 10.23
N TYR A 200 -19.83 6.00 11.06
CA TYR A 200 -18.65 5.25 10.62
C TYR A 200 -18.82 3.73 10.75
N ALA A 201 -19.98 3.25 11.16
CA ALA A 201 -20.17 1.84 11.51
C ALA A 201 -19.89 0.89 10.35
N ARG A 202 -20.31 1.25 9.12
CA ARG A 202 -20.13 0.40 7.95
C ARG A 202 -18.66 0.35 7.49
N VAL A 203 -17.99 1.50 7.44
CA VAL A 203 -16.57 1.57 7.03
C VAL A 203 -15.64 0.98 8.10
N ARG A 204 -15.98 1.08 9.39
CA ARG A 204 -15.25 0.37 10.47
C ARG A 204 -15.29 -1.13 10.27
N ARG A 205 -16.47 -1.71 10.09
CA ARG A 205 -16.64 -3.15 9.83
C ARG A 205 -15.83 -3.60 8.59
N TRP A 206 -15.88 -2.81 7.52
CA TRP A 206 -15.11 -3.09 6.31
C TRP A 206 -13.60 -3.04 6.56
N ARG A 207 -13.12 -1.98 7.21
CA ARG A 207 -11.70 -1.83 7.58
C ARG A 207 -11.21 -2.98 8.46
N GLU A 208 -11.96 -3.34 9.49
CA GLU A 208 -11.64 -4.45 10.40
C GLU A 208 -11.52 -5.78 9.65
N ALA A 209 -12.48 -6.07 8.77
CA ALA A 209 -12.46 -7.27 7.94
C ALA A 209 -11.26 -7.28 6.97
N CYS A 210 -10.96 -6.14 6.34
CA CYS A 210 -9.78 -5.99 5.49
C CYS A 210 -8.48 -6.28 6.24
N LEU A 211 -8.31 -5.71 7.43
CA LEU A 211 -7.11 -5.89 8.26
C LEU A 211 -6.95 -7.33 8.79
N ALA A 212 -8.05 -8.05 8.98
CA ALA A 212 -8.05 -9.42 9.47
C ALA A 212 -7.89 -10.48 8.37
N HIS A 213 -7.98 -10.09 7.08
CA HIS A 213 -7.95 -11.05 5.98
C HIS A 213 -6.60 -11.77 5.86
N PRO A 214 -6.57 -13.12 5.72
CA PRO A 214 -5.32 -13.89 5.67
C PRO A 214 -4.35 -13.46 4.56
N ALA A 215 -4.85 -13.11 3.37
CA ALA A 215 -4.02 -12.65 2.24
C ALA A 215 -3.35 -11.29 2.49
N ALA A 216 -3.69 -10.58 3.57
CA ALA A 216 -3.21 -9.22 3.86
C ALA A 216 -2.28 -9.14 5.08
N GLN A 217 -1.53 -10.20 5.40
CA GLN A 217 -0.70 -10.29 6.62
C GLN A 217 0.81 -10.01 6.37
N GLN A 218 1.16 -9.26 5.31
CA GLN A 218 2.56 -8.98 4.94
C GLN A 218 3.28 -8.06 5.92
N VAL A 219 2.54 -7.24 6.67
CA VAL A 219 3.09 -6.26 7.62
C VAL A 219 2.36 -6.28 8.95
N THR A 220 3.03 -5.83 10.01
CA THR A 220 2.44 -5.67 11.35
C THR A 220 2.40 -4.20 11.77
N LYS A 221 1.51 -3.86 12.70
CA LYS A 221 1.44 -2.51 13.27
C LYS A 221 2.79 -2.07 13.86
N GLU A 222 3.45 -2.96 14.62
CA GLU A 222 4.76 -2.69 15.21
C GLU A 222 5.78 -2.32 14.12
N ARG A 223 5.85 -3.09 13.03
CA ARG A 223 6.77 -2.83 11.92
C ARG A 223 6.52 -1.47 11.29
N ILE A 224 5.26 -1.15 11.01
CA ILE A 224 4.89 0.14 10.41
C ILE A 224 5.25 1.30 11.34
N VAL A 225 4.90 1.24 12.60
CA VAL A 225 5.19 2.32 13.56
C VAL A 225 6.70 2.56 13.69
N LYS A 226 7.48 1.49 13.86
CA LYS A 226 8.95 1.62 14.01
C LYS A 226 9.65 2.14 12.76
N LEU A 227 9.23 1.73 11.57
CA LEU A 227 9.86 2.17 10.32
C LEU A 227 9.41 3.56 9.87
N TYR A 228 8.20 3.98 10.22
CA TYR A 228 7.63 5.26 9.76
C TYR A 228 7.85 6.43 10.73
N TYR A 229 8.75 6.31 11.71
CA TYR A 229 9.07 7.41 12.63
C TYR A 229 9.55 8.67 11.89
N ASP A 230 10.45 8.54 10.91
CA ASP A 230 10.94 9.69 10.15
C ASP A 230 9.81 10.37 9.34
N TYR A 231 8.85 9.59 8.81
CA TYR A 231 7.63 10.17 8.22
C TYR A 231 6.82 10.95 9.27
N ALA A 232 6.66 10.41 10.47
CA ALA A 232 5.96 11.11 11.54
C ALA A 232 6.66 12.41 11.94
N ARG A 233 7.96 12.50 11.71
CA ARG A 233 8.79 13.70 11.92
C ARG A 233 8.93 14.58 10.67
N GLY A 234 8.13 14.35 9.64
CA GLY A 234 8.12 15.16 8.41
C GLY A 234 9.18 14.79 7.37
N ALA A 235 9.98 13.74 7.59
CA ALA A 235 10.98 13.26 6.65
C ALA A 235 10.56 11.91 6.06
N GLY A 236 10.26 11.87 4.77
CA GLY A 236 9.88 10.66 4.05
C GLY A 236 10.96 10.15 3.11
N ASN A 237 10.72 8.97 2.51
CA ASN A 237 11.56 8.38 1.45
C ASN A 237 13.03 8.19 1.84
N GLY A 238 13.32 7.84 3.09
CA GLY A 238 14.67 7.63 3.59
C GLY A 238 15.48 8.92 3.84
N ALA A 239 14.84 10.09 3.79
CA ALA A 239 15.49 11.35 4.15
C ALA A 239 15.92 11.32 5.62
N LEU A 240 17.07 11.93 5.91
CA LEU A 240 17.59 12.04 7.27
C LEU A 240 17.09 13.32 7.94
N LEU A 241 16.64 13.19 9.17
CA LEU A 241 16.37 14.32 10.05
C LEU A 241 17.67 14.97 10.55
N PRO A 242 17.68 16.27 10.90
CA PRO A 242 18.84 16.93 11.48
C PRO A 242 19.38 16.18 12.70
N GLY A 243 20.70 15.99 12.77
CA GLY A 243 21.36 15.28 13.87
C GLY A 243 21.26 13.75 13.81
N ARG A 244 20.62 13.15 12.80
CA ARG A 244 20.50 11.72 12.58
C ARG A 244 21.53 11.24 11.55
N ALA A 245 22.08 10.05 11.77
CA ALA A 245 22.97 9.36 10.82
C ALA A 245 22.26 8.24 10.05
N TYR A 246 21.17 7.73 10.61
CA TYR A 246 20.41 6.64 10.02
C TYR A 246 18.92 6.99 9.90
N SER A 247 18.28 6.55 8.83
CA SER A 247 16.83 6.62 8.71
C SER A 247 16.16 5.52 9.53
N SER A 248 15.01 5.82 10.12
CA SER A 248 14.18 4.79 10.76
C SER A 248 13.68 3.75 9.76
N PHE A 249 13.69 4.08 8.47
CA PHE A 249 13.24 3.22 7.37
C PHE A 249 14.26 2.18 6.92
N VAL A 250 15.28 1.89 7.72
CA VAL A 250 16.23 0.80 7.50
C VAL A 250 15.71 -0.49 8.16
N PHE A 251 15.99 -1.62 7.53
CA PHE A 251 15.56 -2.93 8.03
C PHE A 251 16.61 -3.57 8.96
N GLU A 252 17.86 -3.15 8.83
CA GLU A 252 18.97 -3.57 9.69
C GLU A 252 19.42 -2.41 10.62
N PRO A 253 19.79 -2.63 11.88
CA PRO A 253 19.66 -3.90 12.62
C PRO A 253 18.19 -4.35 12.71
N ASP A 254 17.95 -5.64 13.04
CA ASP A 254 16.62 -6.23 13.04
C ASP A 254 15.59 -5.32 13.70
N TRP A 255 14.64 -4.83 12.88
CA TRP A 255 13.61 -3.90 13.30
C TRP A 255 12.79 -4.41 14.50
N LYS A 256 12.66 -5.72 14.67
CA LYS A 256 11.91 -6.33 15.78
C LYS A 256 12.55 -6.03 17.13
N SER A 257 13.88 -6.01 17.19
CA SER A 257 14.63 -5.74 18.43
C SER A 257 14.65 -4.26 18.81
N ARG A 258 14.26 -3.35 17.92
CA ARG A 258 14.22 -1.91 18.21
C ARG A 258 13.13 -1.57 19.22
N PRO A 259 13.36 -0.56 20.08
CA PRO A 259 12.31 -0.03 20.94
C PRO A 259 11.18 0.59 20.12
N TRP A 260 10.02 0.76 20.76
CA TRP A 260 8.96 1.59 20.20
C TRP A 260 9.44 3.05 20.17
N PRO A 261 9.24 3.78 19.06
CA PRO A 261 9.60 5.19 18.97
C PRO A 261 8.80 6.03 19.98
N PRO A 262 9.27 7.24 20.33
CA PRO A 262 8.45 8.17 21.11
C PRO A 262 7.12 8.45 20.44
N LYS A 263 6.04 8.36 21.21
CA LYS A 263 4.68 8.61 20.70
C LYS A 263 4.44 10.09 20.43
N ASP A 264 5.02 10.97 21.27
CA ASP A 264 4.95 12.42 21.11
C ASP A 264 5.92 12.88 20.00
N LYS A 265 5.39 12.93 18.79
CA LYS A 265 6.15 13.39 17.63
C LYS A 265 6.31 14.91 17.55
N TYR A 266 5.56 15.69 18.34
CA TYR A 266 5.63 17.16 18.32
C TYR A 266 6.64 17.73 19.31
N GLY A 267 6.88 17.04 20.42
CA GLY A 267 7.72 17.49 21.51
C GLY A 267 9.06 16.80 21.66
N HIS A 268 9.30 15.68 20.93
CA HIS A 268 10.53 14.89 21.11
C HIS A 268 11.17 14.47 19.79
N ASP A 269 12.44 14.84 19.63
CA ASP A 269 13.32 14.39 18.53
C ASP A 269 14.16 13.20 19.01
N ALA A 270 13.74 11.98 18.70
CA ALA A 270 14.47 10.80 19.08
C ALA A 270 15.81 10.68 18.34
N THR A 271 16.85 10.32 19.07
CA THR A 271 18.18 10.00 18.57
C THR A 271 18.23 8.62 17.90
N ASP A 272 19.29 8.34 17.15
CA ASP A 272 19.51 7.01 16.56
C ASP A 272 19.63 5.91 17.64
N VAL A 273 20.18 6.26 18.84
CA VAL A 273 20.28 5.34 19.99
C VAL A 273 18.89 5.02 20.55
N GLU A 274 18.06 6.04 20.79
CA GLU A 274 16.68 5.86 21.30
C GLU A 274 15.81 5.05 20.35
N LEU A 275 16.07 5.12 19.05
CA LEU A 275 15.35 4.33 18.05
C LEU A 275 15.97 2.94 17.80
N GLY A 276 17.07 2.61 18.49
CA GLY A 276 17.76 1.34 18.33
C GLY A 276 18.39 1.13 16.95
N LEU A 277 18.76 2.22 16.27
CA LEU A 277 19.40 2.19 14.95
C LEU A 277 20.92 2.03 15.04
N VAL A 278 21.49 2.29 16.20
CA VAL A 278 22.90 2.04 16.56
C VAL A 278 22.95 1.27 17.88
N ARG A 279 24.03 0.49 18.05
CA ARG A 279 24.30 -0.26 19.28
C ARG A 279 25.23 0.50 20.19
#